data_8a4a02d71c47bb80b976228c35715d47
#
_entry.id   8a4a02d71c47bb80b976228c35715d47
#
_cell.length_a   1.000
_cell.length_b   1.000
_cell.length_c   1.000
_cell.angle_alpha   90.00
_cell.angle_beta   90.00
_cell.angle_gamma   90.00
#
_symmetry.space_group_name_H-M   'P 1'
#
loop_
_entity.id
_entity.type
_entity.pdbx_description
1 polymer ?
#
loop_
_entity_poly.entity_id
_entity_poly.type
_entity_poly.pdbx_seq_one_letter_code
_entity_poly.pdbx_strand_id
1 'polypeptide(L)'
;MRIRTLARSIATAATLSAAASAVTTAHAAGELNIYNWSDYIAPDTIPNFQKQTGLHVRYDNYDSDDTLQAKLMSGNSGYDIVVPTSNYMAKQIQASVYQPLNKSKLPNLSNLDPLLMKMVADADPGNQYGVPWAYGTDGIGYNVQAVKKALGDKAPVDSWALVFDPANMAKLKSCGVSFLDQAVDVFAATLQYMGKDPNSTNPADYRAAYEVLKKVRPYITQFNSSGYINDLANNDLCVSFGYSGDVGIAHRRAAEAKRPYEIRFANPKEGGLLWFDMMVIPKDAPNRDAALKWINYLQDPKVNAGITNAVFYPTANKAARQYVKPAIARDPSVYPADEVLSRMTLLKPMPPEIRRLQNRLWAQLKTGR
;
A
#
# COMPACT_ATOMS: atom_id res chain seq x y z
N MET A 1 4.67 -97.50 40.95
CA MET A 1 4.51 -98.21 39.66
C MET A 1 4.65 -97.19 38.52
N ARG A 2 5.59 -97.39 37.63
CA ARG A 2 6.04 -96.46 36.58
C ARG A 2 5.05 -96.43 35.45
N ILE A 3 4.77 -95.24 34.87
CA ILE A 3 4.48 -95.10 33.42
C ILE A 3 4.97 -93.74 32.96
N ARG A 4 5.84 -93.72 31.96
CA ARG A 4 6.41 -92.65 31.19
C ARG A 4 5.38 -92.23 30.09
N THR A 5 5.23 -90.96 29.83
CA THR A 5 4.57 -90.49 28.60
C THR A 5 5.40 -89.37 27.95
N LEU A 6 5.69 -89.59 26.68
CA LEU A 6 6.50 -88.74 25.82
C LEU A 6 5.82 -87.37 25.53
N ALA A 7 6.66 -86.34 25.55
CA ALA A 7 6.29 -85.02 25.01
C ALA A 7 6.61 -84.96 23.51
N ARG A 8 5.67 -84.58 22.71
CA ARG A 8 5.84 -84.14 21.30
C ARG A 8 5.86 -82.66 21.25
N SER A 9 6.98 -82.08 20.88
CA SER A 9 7.15 -80.64 20.58
C SER A 9 6.59 -80.30 19.18
N ILE A 10 5.64 -79.37 19.08
CA ILE A 10 5.25 -78.77 17.84
C ILE A 10 5.81 -77.35 17.84
N ALA A 11 6.79 -77.12 16.97
CA ALA A 11 7.34 -75.79 16.71
C ALA A 11 6.42 -75.07 15.75
N THR A 12 5.77 -74.00 16.21
CA THR A 12 4.98 -73.06 15.39
C THR A 12 5.87 -71.87 15.06
N ALA A 13 6.28 -71.74 13.81
CA ALA A 13 7.01 -70.59 13.30
C ALA A 13 6.03 -69.40 13.13
N ALA A 14 6.14 -68.41 13.97
CA ALA A 14 5.43 -67.16 13.84
C ALA A 14 6.26 -66.21 12.94
N THR A 15 5.84 -66.02 11.71
CA THR A 15 6.34 -64.98 10.79
C THR A 15 5.81 -63.63 11.23
N LEU A 16 6.65 -62.81 11.88
CA LEU A 16 6.36 -61.40 12.09
C LEU A 16 6.55 -60.62 10.77
N SER A 17 5.47 -60.28 10.11
CA SER A 17 5.45 -59.25 9.05
C SER A 17 5.62 -57.88 9.70
N ALA A 18 6.82 -57.31 9.60
CA ALA A 18 7.07 -55.92 9.95
C ALA A 18 6.46 -55.03 8.87
N ALA A 19 5.22 -54.56 9.09
CA ALA A 19 4.66 -53.47 8.31
C ALA A 19 5.41 -52.18 8.68
N ALA A 20 6.38 -51.79 7.83
CA ALA A 20 7.02 -50.47 7.93
C ALA A 20 5.95 -49.40 7.57
N SER A 21 5.29 -48.88 8.60
CA SER A 21 4.47 -47.67 8.47
C SER A 21 5.41 -46.53 8.13
N ALA A 22 5.47 -46.14 6.86
CA ALA A 22 6.07 -44.88 6.43
C ALA A 22 5.28 -43.73 7.10
N VAL A 23 5.76 -43.28 8.23
CA VAL A 23 5.29 -42.01 8.83
C VAL A 23 5.73 -40.92 7.87
N THR A 24 4.84 -40.53 6.93
CA THR A 24 4.97 -39.29 6.25
C THR A 24 4.88 -38.21 7.31
N THR A 25 6.03 -37.68 7.70
CA THR A 25 6.08 -36.43 8.47
C THR A 25 5.38 -35.38 7.58
N ALA A 26 4.10 -35.12 7.89
CA ALA A 26 3.46 -33.92 7.40
C ALA A 26 4.34 -32.78 7.92
N HIS A 27 5.17 -32.21 7.03
CA HIS A 27 5.82 -30.96 7.32
C HIS A 27 4.68 -29.98 7.61
N ALA A 28 4.61 -29.49 8.85
CA ALA A 28 3.74 -28.38 9.16
C ALA A 28 4.01 -27.32 8.08
N ALA A 29 2.97 -26.99 7.29
CA ALA A 29 3.11 -25.99 6.26
C ALA A 29 3.68 -24.74 6.94
N GLY A 30 4.86 -24.27 6.47
CA GLY A 30 5.47 -23.07 7.03
C GLY A 30 4.47 -21.91 6.93
N GLU A 31 4.58 -20.95 7.81
CA GLU A 31 3.69 -19.78 7.87
C GLU A 31 4.40 -18.55 7.30
N LEU A 32 3.62 -17.64 6.68
CA LEU A 32 4.07 -16.33 6.24
C LEU A 32 3.06 -15.29 6.72
N ASN A 33 3.52 -14.36 7.54
CA ASN A 33 2.69 -13.33 8.12
C ASN A 33 2.98 -11.98 7.45
N ILE A 34 1.98 -11.41 6.79
CA ILE A 34 2.09 -10.17 6.01
C ILE A 34 1.20 -9.10 6.62
N TYR A 35 1.71 -7.88 6.75
CA TYR A 35 0.95 -6.71 7.15
C TYR A 35 1.05 -5.64 6.06
N ASN A 36 -0.07 -5.37 5.41
CA ASN A 36 -0.12 -4.51 4.22
C ASN A 36 -1.35 -3.59 4.25
N TRP A 37 -1.43 -2.70 3.30
CA TRP A 37 -2.54 -1.79 3.10
C TRP A 37 -3.84 -2.53 2.73
N SER A 38 -4.98 -1.92 3.05
CA SER A 38 -6.30 -2.42 2.64
C SER A 38 -6.50 -2.30 1.12
N ASP A 39 -7.32 -3.19 0.53
CA ASP A 39 -7.66 -3.18 -0.91
C ASP A 39 -6.44 -3.18 -1.86
N TYR A 40 -5.33 -3.81 -1.50
CA TYR A 40 -4.03 -3.62 -2.15
C TYR A 40 -3.41 -4.88 -2.76
N ILE A 41 -4.21 -5.94 -2.98
CA ILE A 41 -3.76 -7.21 -3.55
C ILE A 41 -4.80 -7.81 -4.50
N ALA A 42 -4.36 -8.56 -5.51
CA ALA A 42 -5.27 -9.33 -6.36
C ALA A 42 -5.80 -10.57 -5.60
N PRO A 43 -7.08 -10.95 -5.79
CA PRO A 43 -7.72 -11.98 -4.99
C PRO A 43 -7.11 -13.38 -5.16
N ASP A 44 -6.46 -13.65 -6.28
CA ASP A 44 -5.83 -14.92 -6.61
C ASP A 44 -4.35 -15.01 -6.20
N THR A 45 -3.72 -13.90 -5.81
CA THR A 45 -2.27 -13.84 -5.50
C THR A 45 -1.90 -14.78 -4.35
N ILE A 46 -2.61 -14.69 -3.21
CA ILE A 46 -2.35 -15.54 -2.04
C ILE A 46 -2.66 -17.01 -2.33
N PRO A 47 -3.85 -17.37 -2.87
CA PRO A 47 -4.14 -18.76 -3.22
C PRO A 47 -3.10 -19.40 -4.15
N ASN A 48 -2.65 -18.67 -5.17
CA ASN A 48 -1.64 -19.16 -6.11
C ASN A 48 -0.27 -19.35 -5.44
N PHE A 49 0.15 -18.42 -4.59
CA PHE A 49 1.39 -18.55 -3.81
C PHE A 49 1.34 -19.76 -2.87
N GLN A 50 0.26 -19.94 -2.13
CA GLN A 50 0.07 -21.06 -1.21
C GLN A 50 0.11 -22.40 -1.97
N LYS A 51 -0.57 -22.48 -3.13
CA LYS A 51 -0.55 -23.67 -4.01
C LYS A 51 0.85 -23.99 -4.52
N GLN A 52 1.63 -22.97 -4.88
CA GLN A 52 2.97 -23.14 -5.45
C GLN A 52 4.01 -23.54 -4.39
N THR A 53 3.87 -23.03 -3.16
CA THR A 53 4.92 -23.14 -2.13
C THR A 53 4.59 -24.07 -0.99
N GLY A 54 3.32 -24.42 -0.79
CA GLY A 54 2.82 -25.14 0.39
C GLY A 54 2.82 -24.29 1.67
N LEU A 55 3.15 -23.00 1.61
CA LEU A 55 3.14 -22.10 2.75
C LEU A 55 1.71 -21.58 3.02
N HIS A 56 1.34 -21.49 4.30
CA HIS A 56 0.12 -20.79 4.70
C HIS A 56 0.40 -19.29 4.85
N VAL A 57 -0.47 -18.42 4.31
CA VAL A 57 -0.32 -16.96 4.40
C VAL A 57 -1.39 -16.38 5.32
N ARG A 58 -0.95 -15.69 6.38
CA ARG A 58 -1.77 -14.76 7.15
C ARG A 58 -1.54 -13.35 6.59
N TYR A 59 -2.63 -12.69 6.21
CA TYR A 59 -2.58 -11.37 5.58
C TYR A 59 -3.47 -10.41 6.34
N ASP A 60 -2.86 -9.53 7.11
CA ASP A 60 -3.54 -8.52 7.91
C ASP A 60 -3.38 -7.14 7.27
N ASN A 61 -4.33 -6.23 7.54
CA ASN A 61 -4.35 -4.91 6.93
C ASN A 61 -4.20 -3.79 7.95
N TYR A 62 -3.66 -2.67 7.47
CA TYR A 62 -3.66 -1.37 8.14
C TYR A 62 -4.03 -0.27 7.13
N ASP A 63 -4.27 0.94 7.64
CA ASP A 63 -4.76 2.10 6.87
C ASP A 63 -3.88 3.35 7.02
N SER A 64 -2.80 3.27 7.81
CA SER A 64 -1.86 4.38 7.96
C SER A 64 -0.45 3.92 8.32
N ASP A 65 0.56 4.63 7.80
CA ASP A 65 1.96 4.40 8.18
C ASP A 65 2.21 4.62 9.69
N ASP A 66 1.44 5.49 10.33
CA ASP A 66 1.57 5.72 11.77
C ASP A 66 1.12 4.48 12.57
N THR A 67 0.07 3.78 12.12
CA THR A 67 -0.36 2.49 12.69
C THR A 67 0.74 1.43 12.53
N LEU A 68 1.31 1.30 11.32
CA LEU A 68 2.44 0.40 11.08
C LEU A 68 3.65 0.77 11.92
N GLN A 69 4.01 2.08 11.98
CA GLN A 69 5.12 2.58 12.79
C GLN A 69 4.95 2.20 14.25
N ALA A 70 3.79 2.43 14.85
CA ALA A 70 3.50 2.08 16.24
C ALA A 70 3.67 0.56 16.48
N LYS A 71 3.18 -0.27 15.54
CA LYS A 71 3.31 -1.73 15.62
C LYS A 71 4.77 -2.18 15.60
N LEU A 72 5.59 -1.62 14.69
CA LEU A 72 7.00 -1.98 14.56
C LEU A 72 7.84 -1.50 15.75
N MET A 73 7.56 -0.30 16.25
CA MET A 73 8.32 0.27 17.38
C MET A 73 8.00 -0.40 18.72
N SER A 74 6.88 -1.12 18.83
CA SER A 74 6.58 -1.93 20.03
C SER A 74 7.44 -3.19 20.13
N GLY A 75 8.14 -3.58 19.04
CA GLY A 75 8.88 -4.84 18.92
C GLY A 75 7.98 -6.08 18.84
N ASN A 76 8.55 -7.20 18.44
CA ASN A 76 7.84 -8.46 18.24
C ASN A 76 6.55 -8.25 17.42
N SER A 77 6.73 -7.66 16.24
CA SER A 77 5.61 -7.30 15.36
C SER A 77 4.73 -8.50 15.00
N GLY A 78 5.34 -9.70 14.93
CA GLY A 78 4.68 -10.95 14.54
C GLY A 78 4.50 -11.07 13.03
N TYR A 79 5.12 -10.18 12.25
CA TYR A 79 5.05 -10.20 10.78
C TYR A 79 6.41 -10.51 10.17
N ASP A 80 6.36 -11.18 9.00
CA ASP A 80 7.52 -11.51 8.19
C ASP A 80 7.76 -10.47 7.09
N ILE A 81 6.69 -9.85 6.64
CA ILE A 81 6.69 -8.76 5.66
C ILE A 81 5.77 -7.65 6.14
N VAL A 82 6.24 -6.42 6.00
CA VAL A 82 5.45 -5.21 6.14
C VAL A 82 5.70 -4.30 4.93
N VAL A 83 4.78 -3.37 4.65
CA VAL A 83 4.81 -2.60 3.39
C VAL A 83 4.68 -1.09 3.67
N PRO A 84 5.67 -0.44 4.33
CA PRO A 84 5.67 1.00 4.55
C PRO A 84 5.84 1.80 3.28
N THR A 85 5.42 3.06 3.29
CA THR A 85 5.85 4.02 2.29
C THR A 85 7.35 4.32 2.41
N SER A 86 7.99 4.70 1.31
CA SER A 86 9.45 4.87 1.22
C SER A 86 10.02 5.90 2.21
N ASN A 87 9.29 6.98 2.49
CA ASN A 87 9.71 8.01 3.47
C ASN A 87 9.66 7.51 4.92
N TYR A 88 8.72 6.63 5.27
CA TYR A 88 8.69 5.95 6.56
C TYR A 88 9.76 4.87 6.64
N MET A 89 9.90 4.06 5.59
CA MET A 89 10.95 3.04 5.49
C MET A 89 12.35 3.61 5.75
N ALA A 90 12.67 4.76 5.18
CA ALA A 90 13.97 5.40 5.35
C ALA A 90 14.30 5.66 6.84
N LYS A 91 13.34 6.11 7.65
CA LYS A 91 13.51 6.31 9.10
C LYS A 91 13.61 5.00 9.87
N GLN A 92 12.82 4.03 9.45
CA GLN A 92 12.78 2.70 10.06
C GLN A 92 14.09 1.95 9.81
N ILE A 93 14.73 2.15 8.63
CA ILE A 93 16.09 1.66 8.35
C ILE A 93 17.10 2.29 9.31
N GLN A 94 17.07 3.62 9.50
CA GLN A 94 17.95 4.31 10.45
C GLN A 94 17.76 3.82 11.89
N ALA A 95 16.53 3.45 12.26
CA ALA A 95 16.21 2.86 13.54
C ALA A 95 16.53 1.36 13.65
N SER A 96 17.14 0.77 12.61
CA SER A 96 17.50 -0.66 12.53
C SER A 96 16.31 -1.60 12.75
N VAL A 97 15.14 -1.25 12.22
CA VAL A 97 13.89 -2.02 12.35
C VAL A 97 13.84 -3.17 11.36
N TYR A 98 14.63 -3.12 10.26
CA TYR A 98 14.59 -4.07 9.17
C TYR A 98 15.86 -4.89 9.02
N GLN A 99 15.74 -6.04 8.37
CA GLN A 99 16.86 -6.87 7.93
C GLN A 99 17.24 -6.51 6.48
N PRO A 100 18.54 -6.49 6.13
CA PRO A 100 18.93 -6.36 4.73
C PRO A 100 18.50 -7.61 3.93
N LEU A 101 18.11 -7.40 2.69
CA LEU A 101 17.66 -8.45 1.78
C LEU A 101 18.83 -9.33 1.31
N ASN A 102 18.61 -10.63 1.25
CA ASN A 102 19.50 -11.53 0.53
C ASN A 102 19.15 -11.55 -0.96
N LYS A 103 19.75 -10.64 -1.72
CA LYS A 103 19.46 -10.46 -3.16
C LYS A 103 19.72 -11.70 -4.01
N SER A 104 20.62 -12.60 -3.58
CA SER A 104 20.89 -13.85 -4.32
C SER A 104 19.69 -14.80 -4.34
N LYS A 105 18.76 -14.65 -3.38
CA LYS A 105 17.48 -15.38 -3.33
C LYS A 105 16.34 -14.69 -4.09
N LEU A 106 16.60 -13.57 -4.76
CA LEU A 106 15.61 -12.71 -5.41
C LEU A 106 15.94 -12.49 -6.90
N PRO A 107 16.02 -13.55 -7.74
CA PRO A 107 16.37 -13.41 -9.15
C PRO A 107 15.43 -12.49 -9.93
N ASN A 108 14.15 -12.40 -9.55
CA ASN A 108 13.15 -11.56 -10.21
C ASN A 108 13.35 -10.04 -9.97
N LEU A 109 14.32 -9.62 -9.13
CA LEU A 109 14.69 -8.20 -9.01
C LEU A 109 15.25 -7.63 -10.34
N SER A 110 15.74 -8.47 -11.23
CA SER A 110 16.17 -8.07 -12.58
C SER A 110 15.04 -7.49 -13.44
N ASN A 111 13.77 -7.73 -13.07
CA ASN A 111 12.59 -7.21 -13.75
C ASN A 111 12.25 -5.76 -13.36
N LEU A 112 12.86 -5.23 -12.29
CA LEU A 112 12.58 -3.87 -11.81
C LEU A 112 13.15 -2.81 -12.75
N ASP A 113 12.47 -1.67 -12.85
CA ASP A 113 12.91 -0.52 -13.63
C ASP A 113 14.08 0.18 -12.93
N PRO A 114 15.28 0.27 -13.58
CA PRO A 114 16.45 0.89 -12.97
C PRO A 114 16.23 2.38 -12.63
N LEU A 115 15.39 3.10 -13.41
CA LEU A 115 15.09 4.50 -13.15
C LEU A 115 14.30 4.66 -11.86
N LEU A 116 13.25 3.87 -11.67
CA LEU A 116 12.44 3.89 -10.44
C LEU A 116 13.27 3.42 -9.23
N MET A 117 14.14 2.40 -9.42
CA MET A 117 15.02 1.95 -8.35
C MET A 117 16.08 2.99 -7.96
N LYS A 118 16.49 3.86 -8.89
CA LYS A 118 17.35 5.00 -8.57
C LYS A 118 16.63 6.03 -7.69
N MET A 119 15.33 6.27 -7.93
CA MET A 119 14.51 7.16 -7.07
C MET A 119 14.32 6.57 -5.66
N VAL A 120 14.06 5.27 -5.56
CA VAL A 120 13.95 4.56 -4.27
C VAL A 120 15.27 4.61 -3.47
N ALA A 121 16.43 4.66 -4.15
CA ALA A 121 17.74 4.70 -3.49
C ALA A 121 17.97 5.93 -2.60
N ASP A 122 17.18 7.00 -2.76
CA ASP A 122 17.19 8.14 -1.85
C ASP A 122 16.66 7.76 -0.45
N ALA A 123 15.73 6.80 -0.39
CA ALA A 123 15.15 6.29 0.86
C ALA A 123 15.89 5.03 1.38
N ASP A 124 16.46 4.23 0.49
CA ASP A 124 17.18 2.98 0.77
C ASP A 124 18.49 2.94 -0.02
N PRO A 125 19.58 3.57 0.45
CA PRO A 125 20.85 3.61 -0.24
C PRO A 125 21.35 2.22 -0.65
N GLY A 126 21.51 2.02 -1.97
CA GLY A 126 21.88 0.74 -2.56
C GLY A 126 20.73 -0.28 -2.63
N ASN A 127 19.49 0.12 -2.34
CA ASN A 127 18.28 -0.73 -2.35
C ASN A 127 18.52 -2.03 -1.58
N GLN A 128 18.98 -1.90 -0.33
CA GLN A 128 19.40 -3.05 0.48
C GLN A 128 18.28 -3.68 1.29
N TYR A 129 17.24 -2.93 1.63
CA TYR A 129 16.20 -3.34 2.57
C TYR A 129 14.84 -3.57 1.93
N GLY A 130 14.48 -2.77 0.92
CA GLY A 130 13.15 -2.76 0.34
C GLY A 130 13.08 -3.19 -1.12
N VAL A 131 11.94 -3.78 -1.49
CA VAL A 131 11.55 -4.04 -2.88
C VAL A 131 10.19 -3.40 -3.11
N PRO A 132 9.99 -2.60 -4.17
CA PRO A 132 8.70 -1.98 -4.43
C PRO A 132 7.57 -3.02 -4.55
N TRP A 133 6.49 -2.77 -3.83
CA TRP A 133 5.19 -3.41 -4.04
C TRP A 133 4.49 -2.73 -5.22
N ALA A 134 4.26 -1.45 -5.10
CA ALA A 134 3.69 -0.57 -6.10
C ALA A 134 4.18 0.86 -5.86
N TYR A 135 3.82 1.77 -6.74
CA TYR A 135 3.95 3.19 -6.51
C TYR A 135 2.64 3.90 -6.89
N GLY A 136 2.47 5.13 -6.48
CA GLY A 136 1.28 5.90 -6.78
C GLY A 136 1.47 7.39 -6.57
N THR A 137 0.40 8.11 -6.84
CA THR A 137 0.35 9.57 -6.65
C THR A 137 -0.83 9.94 -5.79
N ASP A 138 -0.67 11.02 -5.01
CA ASP A 138 -1.80 11.69 -4.37
C ASP A 138 -2.38 12.73 -5.31
N GLY A 139 -3.70 12.81 -5.29
CA GLY A 139 -4.42 13.73 -6.12
C GLY A 139 -5.89 13.84 -5.73
N ILE A 140 -6.71 14.15 -6.70
CA ILE A 140 -8.13 14.44 -6.52
C ILE A 140 -8.97 13.36 -7.20
N GLY A 141 -9.69 12.57 -6.40
CA GLY A 141 -10.77 11.70 -6.87
C GLY A 141 -12.09 12.46 -6.89
N TYR A 142 -12.86 12.34 -7.95
CA TYR A 142 -14.11 13.10 -8.02
C TYR A 142 -15.17 12.43 -8.90
N ASN A 143 -16.44 12.65 -8.50
CA ASN A 143 -17.61 12.33 -9.32
C ASN A 143 -17.85 13.49 -10.30
N VAL A 144 -17.68 13.20 -11.60
CA VAL A 144 -17.75 14.20 -12.68
C VAL A 144 -19.07 14.96 -12.66
N GLN A 145 -20.20 14.25 -12.57
CA GLN A 145 -21.53 14.83 -12.62
C GLN A 145 -21.85 15.67 -11.36
N ALA A 146 -21.45 15.15 -10.18
CA ALA A 146 -21.69 15.85 -8.93
C ALA A 146 -20.87 17.14 -8.82
N VAL A 147 -19.59 17.11 -9.19
CA VAL A 147 -18.73 18.30 -9.19
C VAL A 147 -19.19 19.32 -10.20
N LYS A 148 -19.56 18.88 -11.43
CA LYS A 148 -20.14 19.78 -12.44
C LYS A 148 -21.43 20.41 -11.93
N LYS A 149 -22.30 19.68 -11.24
CA LYS A 149 -23.53 20.21 -10.63
C LYS A 149 -23.24 21.27 -9.58
N ALA A 150 -22.22 21.07 -8.74
CA ALA A 150 -21.86 21.96 -7.64
C ALA A 150 -21.11 23.23 -8.09
N LEU A 151 -20.18 23.10 -9.05
CA LEU A 151 -19.22 24.14 -9.42
C LEU A 151 -19.33 24.62 -10.87
N GLY A 152 -20.11 23.92 -11.72
CA GLY A 152 -20.23 24.18 -13.13
C GLY A 152 -19.09 23.60 -13.97
N ASP A 153 -19.10 23.94 -15.28
CA ASP A 153 -18.14 23.38 -16.26
C ASP A 153 -16.69 23.85 -16.06
N LYS A 154 -16.49 24.93 -15.30
CA LYS A 154 -15.17 25.51 -15.01
C LYS A 154 -14.60 25.05 -13.67
N ALA A 155 -15.13 23.98 -13.09
CA ALA A 155 -14.59 23.41 -11.86
C ALA A 155 -13.09 23.11 -12.00
N PRO A 156 -12.24 23.53 -11.05
CA PRO A 156 -10.78 23.35 -11.14
C PRO A 156 -10.37 21.91 -10.74
N VAL A 157 -10.85 20.90 -11.47
CA VAL A 157 -10.67 19.48 -11.14
C VAL A 157 -9.22 19.02 -11.25
N ASP A 158 -8.36 19.75 -11.95
CA ASP A 158 -6.92 19.53 -12.11
C ASP A 158 -6.06 20.42 -11.20
N SER A 159 -6.62 20.95 -10.13
CA SER A 159 -5.93 21.87 -9.21
C SER A 159 -6.29 21.58 -7.78
N TRP A 160 -5.31 21.68 -6.89
CA TRP A 160 -5.52 21.64 -5.45
C TRP A 160 -6.53 22.71 -4.96
N ALA A 161 -6.79 23.75 -5.76
CA ALA A 161 -7.84 24.74 -5.46
C ALA A 161 -9.23 24.10 -5.32
N LEU A 162 -9.48 22.92 -5.92
CA LEU A 162 -10.75 22.22 -5.73
C LEU A 162 -11.02 21.93 -4.25
N VAL A 163 -9.99 21.56 -3.50
CA VAL A 163 -10.10 21.09 -2.11
C VAL A 163 -9.48 22.04 -1.08
N PHE A 164 -8.66 23.02 -1.50
CA PHE A 164 -8.04 23.99 -0.56
C PHE A 164 -8.57 25.42 -0.69
N ASP A 165 -9.41 25.71 -1.70
CA ASP A 165 -10.13 27.00 -1.78
C ASP A 165 -11.47 26.89 -1.02
N PRO A 166 -11.69 27.71 0.04
CA PRO A 166 -12.94 27.69 0.80
C PRO A 166 -14.19 27.97 -0.05
N ALA A 167 -14.07 28.76 -1.13
CA ALA A 167 -15.22 29.06 -2.00
C ALA A 167 -15.70 27.84 -2.79
N ASN A 168 -14.77 26.98 -3.23
CA ASN A 168 -15.08 25.70 -3.87
C ASN A 168 -15.62 24.70 -2.85
N MET A 169 -14.93 24.57 -1.71
CA MET A 169 -15.30 23.63 -0.66
C MET A 169 -16.68 23.90 -0.07
N ALA A 170 -17.05 25.16 0.08
CA ALA A 170 -18.40 25.54 0.55
C ALA A 170 -19.51 24.99 -0.36
N LYS A 171 -19.30 24.99 -1.68
CA LYS A 171 -20.26 24.46 -2.66
C LYS A 171 -20.25 22.93 -2.71
N LEU A 172 -19.11 22.29 -2.46
CA LEU A 172 -18.96 20.84 -2.44
C LEU A 172 -19.47 20.21 -1.14
N LYS A 173 -19.66 20.98 -0.07
CA LYS A 173 -20.10 20.48 1.25
C LYS A 173 -21.34 19.59 1.17
N SER A 174 -22.31 19.96 0.33
CA SER A 174 -23.60 19.25 0.22
C SER A 174 -23.48 17.87 -0.42
N CYS A 175 -22.43 17.60 -1.20
CA CYS A 175 -22.21 16.30 -1.84
C CYS A 175 -21.09 15.50 -1.18
N GLY A 176 -20.44 16.05 -0.15
CA GLY A 176 -19.44 15.37 0.66
C GLY A 176 -18.02 15.42 0.10
N VAL A 177 -17.06 15.71 0.98
CA VAL A 177 -15.63 15.75 0.67
C VAL A 177 -14.86 14.96 1.72
N SER A 178 -14.00 14.01 1.28
CA SER A 178 -13.10 13.24 2.14
C SER A 178 -11.66 13.70 1.97
N PHE A 179 -10.93 13.74 3.06
CA PHE A 179 -9.47 13.86 3.05
C PHE A 179 -8.84 12.58 3.60
N LEU A 180 -7.63 12.24 3.14
CA LEU A 180 -6.83 11.21 3.74
C LEU A 180 -6.59 11.51 5.23
N ASP A 181 -6.64 10.51 6.09
CA ASP A 181 -6.19 10.63 7.49
C ASP A 181 -4.68 10.43 7.59
N GLN A 182 -3.94 11.22 6.79
CA GLN A 182 -2.48 11.20 6.67
C GLN A 182 -1.94 12.63 6.74
N ALA A 183 -1.45 13.01 7.92
CA ALA A 183 -0.95 14.37 8.16
C ALA A 183 0.15 14.77 7.17
N VAL A 184 1.06 13.84 6.85
CA VAL A 184 2.21 14.10 5.96
C VAL A 184 1.73 14.54 4.59
N ASP A 185 0.83 13.77 4.00
CA ASP A 185 0.36 13.96 2.64
C ASP A 185 -0.49 15.23 2.54
N VAL A 186 -1.41 15.43 3.49
CA VAL A 186 -2.29 16.59 3.49
C VAL A 186 -1.51 17.90 3.68
N PHE A 187 -0.52 17.94 4.58
CA PHE A 187 0.31 19.14 4.74
C PHE A 187 1.20 19.36 3.52
N ALA A 188 1.81 18.32 2.95
CA ALA A 188 2.65 18.44 1.77
C ALA A 188 1.87 18.96 0.53
N ALA A 189 0.69 18.42 0.28
CA ALA A 189 -0.20 18.91 -0.78
C ALA A 189 -0.66 20.37 -0.52
N THR A 190 -0.93 20.71 0.74
CA THR A 190 -1.27 22.11 1.09
C THR A 190 -0.10 23.05 0.83
N LEU A 191 1.15 22.62 1.11
CA LEU A 191 2.34 23.39 0.78
C LEU A 191 2.49 23.58 -0.73
N GLN A 192 2.26 22.54 -1.54
CA GLN A 192 2.24 22.65 -3.01
C GLN A 192 1.19 23.65 -3.50
N TYR A 193 -0.03 23.59 -2.96
CA TYR A 193 -1.09 24.55 -3.25
C TYR A 193 -0.66 26.00 -2.96
N MET A 194 0.14 26.21 -1.91
CA MET A 194 0.70 27.50 -1.53
C MET A 194 1.94 27.92 -2.33
N GLY A 195 2.40 27.09 -3.29
CA GLY A 195 3.65 27.31 -4.02
C GLY A 195 4.90 27.15 -3.19
N LYS A 196 4.85 26.35 -2.11
CA LYS A 196 5.96 26.06 -1.20
C LYS A 196 6.51 24.67 -1.45
N ASP A 197 7.74 24.42 -0.97
CA ASP A 197 8.36 23.10 -1.01
C ASP A 197 7.58 22.12 -0.13
N PRO A 198 7.02 21.01 -0.67
CA PRO A 198 6.34 19.99 0.13
C PRO A 198 7.26 19.31 1.15
N ASN A 199 8.57 19.34 0.93
CA ASN A 199 9.60 18.85 1.86
C ASN A 199 10.16 19.95 2.79
N SER A 200 9.46 21.08 2.96
CA SER A 200 9.92 22.17 3.80
C SER A 200 10.26 21.71 5.23
N THR A 201 11.37 22.19 5.75
CA THR A 201 11.76 21.99 7.15
C THR A 201 11.53 23.25 8.00
N ASN A 202 10.86 24.28 7.43
CA ASN A 202 10.55 25.53 8.13
C ASN A 202 9.22 25.39 8.90
N PRO A 203 9.20 25.52 10.25
CA PRO A 203 7.98 25.43 11.04
C PRO A 203 6.91 26.47 10.67
N ALA A 204 7.32 27.64 10.14
CA ALA A 204 6.38 28.68 9.73
C ALA A 204 5.52 28.26 8.54
N ASP A 205 6.05 27.44 7.63
CA ASP A 205 5.30 26.93 6.48
C ASP A 205 4.17 25.99 6.92
N TYR A 206 4.41 25.15 7.92
CA TYR A 206 3.37 24.25 8.48
C TYR A 206 2.29 25.01 9.22
N ARG A 207 2.63 26.11 9.93
CA ARG A 207 1.62 26.97 10.56
C ARG A 207 0.78 27.68 9.50
N ALA A 208 1.40 28.16 8.41
CA ALA A 208 0.68 28.77 7.29
C ALA A 208 -0.24 27.76 6.56
N ALA A 209 0.24 26.52 6.33
CA ALA A 209 -0.56 25.44 5.77
C ALA A 209 -1.73 25.07 6.68
N TYR A 210 -1.53 25.04 7.99
CA TYR A 210 -2.60 24.83 8.97
C TYR A 210 -3.70 25.91 8.86
N GLU A 211 -3.36 27.17 8.67
CA GLU A 211 -4.37 28.24 8.48
C GLU A 211 -5.16 28.08 7.18
N VAL A 212 -4.56 27.52 6.12
CA VAL A 212 -5.31 27.15 4.90
C VAL A 212 -6.27 25.99 5.20
N LEU A 213 -5.78 24.93 5.83
CA LEU A 213 -6.58 23.75 6.18
C LEU A 213 -7.74 24.10 7.13
N LYS A 214 -7.50 24.98 8.10
CA LYS A 214 -8.51 25.44 9.05
C LYS A 214 -9.69 26.14 8.36
N LYS A 215 -9.44 26.90 7.27
CA LYS A 215 -10.49 27.56 6.50
C LYS A 215 -11.40 26.57 5.76
N VAL A 216 -10.86 25.43 5.32
CA VAL A 216 -11.63 24.40 4.60
C VAL A 216 -12.18 23.32 5.51
N ARG A 217 -11.68 23.19 6.74
CA ARG A 217 -12.09 22.17 7.73
C ARG A 217 -13.63 22.06 7.91
N PRO A 218 -14.42 23.16 7.96
CA PRO A 218 -15.88 23.09 8.14
C PRO A 218 -16.61 22.40 6.99
N TYR A 219 -15.95 22.19 5.86
CA TYR A 219 -16.49 21.59 4.64
C TYR A 219 -16.01 20.16 4.41
N ILE A 220 -15.03 19.69 5.19
CA ILE A 220 -14.54 18.32 5.13
C ILE A 220 -15.52 17.43 5.89
N THR A 221 -16.10 16.45 5.19
CA THR A 221 -17.06 15.50 5.74
C THR A 221 -16.37 14.50 6.66
N GLN A 222 -15.22 13.96 6.21
CA GLN A 222 -14.46 12.95 6.95
C GLN A 222 -12.98 12.99 6.64
N PHE A 223 -12.18 12.42 7.57
CA PHE A 223 -10.80 12.01 7.36
C PHE A 223 -10.76 10.49 7.34
N ASN A 224 -10.44 9.89 6.19
CA ASN A 224 -10.47 8.44 6.03
C ASN A 224 -9.55 8.04 4.88
N SER A 225 -8.63 7.08 5.10
CA SER A 225 -7.63 6.67 4.11
C SER A 225 -7.99 5.38 3.35
N SER A 226 -9.16 4.76 3.59
CA SER A 226 -9.60 3.54 2.88
C SER A 226 -11.11 3.51 2.58
N GLY A 227 -11.95 3.87 3.53
CA GLY A 227 -13.42 3.83 3.36
C GLY A 227 -13.95 4.72 2.26
N TYR A 228 -13.26 5.83 1.96
CA TYR A 228 -13.64 6.77 0.91
C TYR A 228 -13.75 6.14 -0.49
N ILE A 229 -13.11 4.99 -0.74
CA ILE A 229 -13.19 4.23 -1.99
C ILE A 229 -14.66 3.84 -2.26
N ASN A 230 -15.29 3.24 -1.26
CA ASN A 230 -16.70 2.85 -1.37
C ASN A 230 -17.64 4.05 -1.38
N ASP A 231 -17.34 5.06 -0.58
CA ASP A 231 -18.16 6.28 -0.49
C ASP A 231 -18.19 7.04 -1.83
N LEU A 232 -17.03 7.13 -2.52
CA LEU A 232 -16.97 7.64 -3.90
C LEU A 232 -17.73 6.75 -4.88
N ALA A 233 -17.53 5.44 -4.81
CA ALA A 233 -18.16 4.48 -5.73
C ALA A 233 -19.69 4.49 -5.59
N ASN A 234 -20.22 4.79 -4.40
CA ASN A 234 -21.65 4.86 -4.10
C ASN A 234 -22.25 6.27 -4.23
N ASN A 235 -21.43 7.31 -4.49
CA ASN A 235 -21.82 8.72 -4.51
C ASN A 235 -22.27 9.26 -3.13
N ASP A 236 -21.73 8.70 -2.05
CA ASP A 236 -21.86 9.24 -0.70
C ASP A 236 -20.91 10.43 -0.50
N LEU A 237 -19.85 10.47 -1.33
CA LEU A 237 -18.91 11.58 -1.50
C LEU A 237 -18.79 11.96 -2.98
N CYS A 238 -18.60 13.23 -3.25
CA CYS A 238 -18.36 13.73 -4.60
C CYS A 238 -16.89 14.04 -4.90
N VAL A 239 -16.08 14.29 -3.86
CA VAL A 239 -14.65 14.58 -3.98
C VAL A 239 -13.89 13.88 -2.88
N SER A 240 -12.70 13.38 -3.21
CA SER A 240 -11.69 12.95 -2.24
C SER A 240 -10.33 13.54 -2.57
N PHE A 241 -9.61 14.02 -1.56
CA PHE A 241 -8.17 14.00 -1.60
C PHE A 241 -7.74 12.55 -1.30
N GLY A 242 -7.18 11.87 -2.28
CA GLY A 242 -6.95 10.43 -2.20
C GLY A 242 -5.85 9.92 -3.12
N TYR A 243 -5.66 8.60 -3.08
CA TYR A 243 -4.64 7.90 -3.84
C TYR A 243 -5.14 7.51 -5.24
N SER A 244 -4.25 7.56 -6.24
CA SER A 244 -4.60 7.30 -7.64
C SER A 244 -5.27 5.94 -7.88
N GLY A 245 -4.72 4.86 -7.32
CA GLY A 245 -5.26 3.51 -7.50
C GLY A 245 -6.59 3.30 -6.78
N ASP A 246 -6.76 3.87 -5.60
CA ASP A 246 -8.01 3.82 -4.84
C ASP A 246 -9.17 4.43 -5.61
N VAL A 247 -8.92 5.58 -6.26
CA VAL A 247 -9.92 6.21 -7.13
C VAL A 247 -10.18 5.35 -8.36
N GLY A 248 -9.16 4.65 -8.90
CA GLY A 248 -9.31 3.64 -9.94
C GLY A 248 -10.21 2.47 -9.49
N ILE A 249 -10.05 2.01 -8.25
CA ILE A 249 -10.93 0.99 -7.65
C ILE A 249 -12.37 1.54 -7.53
N ALA A 250 -12.54 2.77 -7.05
CA ALA A 250 -13.85 3.40 -6.94
C ALA A 250 -14.54 3.54 -8.30
N HIS A 251 -13.80 3.97 -9.34
CA HIS A 251 -14.27 4.01 -10.72
C HIS A 251 -14.79 2.64 -11.19
N ARG A 252 -13.99 1.59 -11.00
CA ARG A 252 -14.37 0.23 -11.38
C ARG A 252 -15.62 -0.23 -10.64
N ARG A 253 -15.69 -0.07 -9.30
CA ARG A 253 -16.86 -0.45 -8.48
C ARG A 253 -18.13 0.26 -8.94
N ALA A 254 -18.04 1.55 -9.26
CA ALA A 254 -19.17 2.31 -9.80
C ALA A 254 -19.62 1.80 -11.17
N ALA A 255 -18.67 1.48 -12.08
CA ALA A 255 -18.96 0.94 -13.40
C ALA A 255 -19.58 -0.46 -13.33
N GLU A 256 -19.06 -1.37 -12.51
CA GLU A 256 -19.60 -2.71 -12.26
C GLU A 256 -21.03 -2.65 -11.71
N ALA A 257 -21.30 -1.68 -10.81
CA ALA A 257 -22.63 -1.40 -10.27
C ALA A 257 -23.54 -0.64 -11.24
N LYS A 258 -23.08 -0.36 -12.47
CA LYS A 258 -23.83 0.41 -13.51
C LYS A 258 -24.36 1.74 -13.00
N ARG A 259 -23.56 2.44 -12.21
CA ARG A 259 -23.95 3.76 -11.69
C ARG A 259 -24.04 4.78 -12.83
N PRO A 260 -24.98 5.76 -12.77
CA PRO A 260 -25.20 6.76 -13.85
C PRO A 260 -24.23 7.94 -13.79
N TYR A 261 -23.03 7.75 -13.20
CA TYR A 261 -21.99 8.76 -13.06
C TYR A 261 -20.61 8.15 -13.25
N GLU A 262 -19.63 9.01 -13.50
CA GLU A 262 -18.24 8.63 -13.71
C GLU A 262 -17.38 9.15 -12.56
N ILE A 263 -16.51 8.30 -12.03
CA ILE A 263 -15.46 8.66 -11.08
C ILE A 263 -14.16 8.84 -11.86
N ARG A 264 -13.46 9.96 -11.63
CA ARG A 264 -12.14 10.25 -12.24
C ARG A 264 -11.13 10.62 -11.18
N PHE A 265 -9.87 10.41 -11.54
CA PHE A 265 -8.71 10.90 -10.79
C PHE A 265 -8.03 12.01 -11.60
N ALA A 266 -7.56 13.05 -10.91
CA ALA A 266 -6.74 14.10 -11.50
C ALA A 266 -5.47 14.31 -10.67
N ASN A 267 -4.33 14.36 -11.36
CA ASN A 267 -3.09 14.86 -10.80
C ASN A 267 -3.13 16.40 -10.85
N PRO A 268 -2.97 17.09 -9.71
CA PRO A 268 -3.03 18.55 -9.68
C PRO A 268 -1.88 19.21 -10.46
N LYS A 269 -2.19 20.29 -11.16
CA LYS A 269 -1.22 21.03 -11.98
C LYS A 269 -0.12 21.73 -11.17
N GLU A 270 -0.37 22.02 -9.91
CA GLU A 270 0.62 22.57 -8.98
C GLU A 270 1.68 21.55 -8.59
N GLY A 271 1.47 20.28 -8.90
CA GLY A 271 2.25 19.13 -8.51
C GLY A 271 1.43 18.21 -7.60
N GLY A 272 1.81 16.96 -7.56
CA GLY A 272 1.27 15.94 -6.66
C GLY A 272 2.40 15.29 -5.85
N LEU A 273 2.05 14.37 -5.00
CA LEU A 273 3.01 13.55 -4.27
C LEU A 273 3.20 12.24 -5.02
N LEU A 274 4.44 11.81 -5.11
CA LEU A 274 4.84 10.47 -5.59
C LEU A 274 5.32 9.67 -4.39
N TRP A 275 4.90 8.44 -4.28
CA TRP A 275 5.37 7.53 -3.23
C TRP A 275 5.58 6.13 -3.77
N PHE A 276 6.39 5.37 -3.06
CA PHE A 276 6.61 3.94 -3.26
C PHE A 276 6.24 3.21 -1.99
N ASP A 277 5.47 2.16 -2.11
CA ASP A 277 5.24 1.20 -1.03
C ASP A 277 6.23 0.05 -1.17
N MET A 278 6.93 -0.24 -0.08
CA MET A 278 8.13 -1.06 -0.10
C MET A 278 7.95 -2.31 0.75
N MET A 279 8.03 -3.49 0.14
CA MET A 279 8.13 -4.74 0.90
C MET A 279 9.46 -4.78 1.64
N VAL A 280 9.40 -4.86 2.95
CA VAL A 280 10.56 -5.00 3.83
C VAL A 280 10.37 -6.13 4.83
N ILE A 281 11.47 -6.66 5.34
CA ILE A 281 11.48 -7.76 6.31
C ILE A 281 11.83 -7.18 7.68
N PRO A 282 10.92 -7.21 8.68
CA PRO A 282 11.23 -6.79 10.05
C PRO A 282 12.43 -7.53 10.63
N LYS A 283 13.17 -6.88 11.53
CA LYS A 283 14.36 -7.46 12.16
C LYS A 283 14.04 -8.73 12.95
N ASP A 284 12.85 -8.78 13.53
CA ASP A 284 12.31 -9.86 14.35
C ASP A 284 11.45 -10.86 13.57
N ALA A 285 11.43 -10.78 12.24
CA ALA A 285 10.65 -11.68 11.37
C ALA A 285 11.07 -13.14 11.58
N PRO A 286 10.16 -14.03 12.01
CA PRO A 286 10.48 -15.42 12.28
C PRO A 286 10.70 -16.25 11.01
N ASN A 287 10.06 -15.92 9.90
CA ASN A 287 10.01 -16.73 8.67
C ASN A 287 10.69 -16.05 7.49
N ARG A 288 11.95 -15.59 7.67
CA ARG A 288 12.71 -14.83 6.67
C ARG A 288 12.75 -15.47 5.28
N ASP A 289 12.94 -16.78 5.19
CA ASP A 289 13.01 -17.47 3.90
C ASP A 289 11.66 -17.53 3.20
N ALA A 290 10.56 -17.63 3.94
CA ALA A 290 9.21 -17.48 3.39
C ALA A 290 8.96 -16.06 2.88
N ALA A 291 9.44 -15.04 3.60
CA ALA A 291 9.37 -13.65 3.17
C ALA A 291 10.13 -13.41 1.85
N LEU A 292 11.34 -13.93 1.72
CA LEU A 292 12.11 -13.82 0.46
C LEU A 292 11.43 -14.54 -0.71
N LYS A 293 10.82 -15.72 -0.46
CA LYS A 293 10.03 -16.42 -1.50
C LYS A 293 8.84 -15.57 -1.96
N TRP A 294 8.13 -14.93 -1.04
CA TRP A 294 7.02 -14.04 -1.37
C TRP A 294 7.47 -12.84 -2.18
N ILE A 295 8.52 -12.13 -1.75
CA ILE A 295 9.06 -10.99 -2.47
C ILE A 295 9.44 -11.39 -3.89
N ASN A 296 10.14 -12.51 -4.07
CA ASN A 296 10.52 -12.98 -5.40
C ASN A 296 9.31 -13.39 -6.25
N TYR A 297 8.31 -14.06 -5.65
CA TYR A 297 7.07 -14.44 -6.32
C TYR A 297 6.31 -13.22 -6.83
N LEU A 298 6.17 -12.17 -6.02
CA LEU A 298 5.50 -10.94 -6.43
C LEU A 298 6.23 -10.18 -7.54
N GLN A 299 7.54 -10.39 -7.68
CA GLN A 299 8.31 -9.81 -8.78
C GLN A 299 8.32 -10.70 -10.05
N ASP A 300 7.56 -11.81 -10.09
CA ASP A 300 7.20 -12.44 -11.37
C ASP A 300 6.35 -11.46 -12.19
N PRO A 301 6.66 -11.23 -13.48
CA PRO A 301 5.98 -10.22 -14.29
C PRO A 301 4.46 -10.41 -14.40
N LYS A 302 3.98 -11.65 -14.47
CA LYS A 302 2.54 -11.95 -14.60
C LYS A 302 1.81 -11.77 -13.27
N VAL A 303 2.42 -12.22 -12.17
CA VAL A 303 1.87 -12.03 -10.82
C VAL A 303 1.78 -10.55 -10.50
N ASN A 304 2.85 -9.82 -10.75
CA ASN A 304 2.92 -8.39 -10.48
C ASN A 304 1.90 -7.60 -11.32
N ALA A 305 1.78 -7.88 -12.62
CA ALA A 305 0.75 -7.29 -13.47
C ALA A 305 -0.68 -7.63 -13.01
N GLY A 306 -0.89 -8.83 -12.46
CA GLY A 306 -2.16 -9.23 -11.86
C GLY A 306 -2.59 -8.29 -10.74
N ILE A 307 -1.64 -7.88 -9.89
CA ILE A 307 -1.89 -6.89 -8.82
C ILE A 307 -2.29 -5.54 -9.43
N THR A 308 -1.50 -4.98 -10.35
CA THR A 308 -1.86 -3.72 -11.04
C THR A 308 -3.24 -3.79 -11.69
N ASN A 309 -3.57 -4.92 -12.33
CA ASN A 309 -4.88 -5.12 -12.96
C ASN A 309 -6.05 -5.16 -11.96
N ALA A 310 -5.78 -5.46 -10.71
CA ALA A 310 -6.78 -5.53 -9.64
C ALA A 310 -6.92 -4.22 -8.88
N VAL A 311 -5.78 -3.56 -8.57
CA VAL A 311 -5.73 -2.42 -7.64
C VAL A 311 -5.42 -1.07 -8.30
N PHE A 312 -5.16 -1.04 -9.62
CA PHE A 312 -4.91 0.18 -10.41
C PHE A 312 -3.68 1.00 -10.00
N TYR A 313 -2.81 0.45 -9.17
CA TYR A 313 -1.53 1.06 -8.87
C TYR A 313 -0.46 0.58 -9.87
N PRO A 314 0.38 1.49 -10.40
CA PRO A 314 1.47 1.11 -11.29
C PRO A 314 2.54 0.33 -10.54
N THR A 315 3.20 -0.53 -11.29
CA THR A 315 4.30 -1.34 -10.76
C THR A 315 5.66 -0.80 -11.17
N ALA A 316 6.65 -0.94 -10.29
CA ALA A 316 8.05 -0.73 -10.61
C ALA A 316 8.67 -1.90 -11.40
N ASN A 317 7.94 -2.99 -11.62
CA ASN A 317 8.37 -4.11 -12.43
C ASN A 317 8.17 -3.80 -13.92
N LYS A 318 9.26 -3.42 -14.61
CA LYS A 318 9.23 -3.05 -16.03
C LYS A 318 8.73 -4.20 -16.92
N ALA A 319 9.13 -5.43 -16.60
CA ALA A 319 8.74 -6.61 -17.38
C ALA A 319 7.23 -6.94 -17.22
N ALA A 320 6.59 -6.50 -16.13
CA ALA A 320 5.17 -6.70 -15.89
C ALA A 320 4.27 -5.87 -16.81
N ARG A 321 4.74 -4.70 -17.28
CA ARG A 321 3.92 -3.74 -18.02
C ARG A 321 3.23 -4.33 -19.26
N GLN A 322 3.88 -5.27 -19.94
CA GLN A 322 3.32 -5.97 -21.10
C GLN A 322 2.11 -6.88 -20.78
N TYR A 323 1.93 -7.27 -19.51
CA TYR A 323 0.82 -8.09 -19.03
C TYR A 323 -0.29 -7.28 -18.34
N VAL A 324 -0.08 -5.98 -18.17
CA VAL A 324 -1.12 -5.06 -17.68
C VAL A 324 -2.17 -4.89 -18.77
N LYS A 325 -3.46 -4.91 -18.38
CA LYS A 325 -4.59 -4.74 -19.33
C LYS A 325 -4.42 -3.42 -20.09
N PRO A 326 -4.62 -3.41 -21.43
CA PRO A 326 -4.37 -2.21 -22.25
C PRO A 326 -5.11 -0.94 -21.79
N ALA A 327 -6.32 -1.09 -21.25
CA ALA A 327 -7.08 0.04 -20.69
C ALA A 327 -6.37 0.68 -19.50
N ILE A 328 -5.78 -0.12 -18.60
CA ILE A 328 -5.04 0.34 -17.42
C ILE A 328 -3.66 0.86 -17.82
N ALA A 329 -2.95 0.15 -18.71
CA ALA A 329 -1.62 0.54 -19.16
C ALA A 329 -1.58 1.89 -19.91
N ARG A 330 -2.74 2.34 -20.47
CA ARG A 330 -2.91 3.62 -21.17
C ARG A 330 -3.62 4.67 -20.32
N ASP A 331 -4.07 4.33 -19.13
CA ASP A 331 -4.76 5.25 -18.24
C ASP A 331 -3.73 6.22 -17.62
N PRO A 332 -3.84 7.55 -17.87
CA PRO A 332 -2.91 8.52 -17.32
C PRO A 332 -3.04 8.72 -15.80
N SER A 333 -4.12 8.22 -15.19
CA SER A 333 -4.25 8.20 -13.74
C SER A 333 -3.39 7.09 -13.09
N VAL A 334 -3.13 6.00 -13.83
CA VAL A 334 -2.25 4.90 -13.41
C VAL A 334 -0.83 5.13 -13.87
N TYR A 335 -0.63 5.48 -15.14
CA TYR A 335 0.69 5.74 -15.73
C TYR A 335 0.75 7.18 -16.24
N PRO A 336 0.99 8.17 -15.37
CA PRO A 336 1.10 9.56 -15.76
C PRO A 336 2.19 9.79 -16.81
N ALA A 337 1.97 10.77 -17.69
CA ALA A 337 2.97 11.21 -18.65
C ALA A 337 4.20 11.82 -17.95
N ASP A 338 5.35 11.83 -18.63
CA ASP A 338 6.60 12.32 -18.05
C ASP A 338 6.53 13.77 -17.58
N GLU A 339 5.75 14.62 -18.26
CA GLU A 339 5.53 16.02 -17.86
C GLU A 339 4.77 16.12 -16.53
N VAL A 340 3.86 15.17 -16.25
CA VAL A 340 3.14 15.10 -14.98
C VAL A 340 4.09 14.58 -13.90
N LEU A 341 4.81 13.49 -14.18
CA LEU A 341 5.79 12.91 -13.24
C LEU A 341 6.89 13.90 -12.85
N SER A 342 7.35 14.76 -13.79
CA SER A 342 8.39 15.77 -13.52
C SER A 342 7.97 16.83 -12.50
N ARG A 343 6.67 17.00 -12.26
CA ARG A 343 6.11 17.93 -11.25
C ARG A 343 5.76 17.24 -9.93
N MET A 344 5.88 15.90 -9.88
CA MET A 344 5.62 15.15 -8.66
C MET A 344 6.78 15.28 -7.67
N THR A 345 6.47 15.29 -6.41
CA THR A 345 7.45 15.33 -5.33
C THR A 345 7.48 14.02 -4.58
N LEU A 346 8.65 13.39 -4.52
CA LEU A 346 8.89 12.29 -3.58
C LEU A 346 9.13 12.88 -2.19
N LEU A 347 8.34 12.44 -1.23
CA LEU A 347 8.47 12.89 0.16
C LEU A 347 9.74 12.33 0.80
N LYS A 348 10.47 13.22 1.48
CA LYS A 348 11.70 12.90 2.22
C LYS A 348 11.41 12.65 3.70
N PRO A 349 12.27 11.93 4.41
CA PRO A 349 12.21 11.84 5.85
C PRO A 349 12.21 13.23 6.52
N MET A 350 11.20 13.50 7.32
CA MET A 350 11.02 14.79 7.98
C MET A 350 11.78 14.85 9.32
N PRO A 351 12.41 15.98 9.67
CA PRO A 351 13.02 16.18 11.00
C PRO A 351 12.01 15.94 12.14
N PRO A 352 12.44 15.36 13.27
CA PRO A 352 11.54 15.02 14.38
C PRO A 352 10.73 16.19 14.93
N GLU A 353 11.30 17.40 15.00
CA GLU A 353 10.64 18.61 15.47
C GLU A 353 9.51 19.05 14.53
N ILE A 354 9.71 18.93 13.22
CA ILE A 354 8.68 19.23 12.21
C ILE A 354 7.57 18.20 12.28
N ARG A 355 7.92 16.91 12.41
CA ARG A 355 6.91 15.84 12.55
C ARG A 355 6.06 16.06 13.82
N ARG A 356 6.66 16.39 14.95
CA ARG A 356 5.91 16.71 16.18
C ARG A 356 4.98 17.91 16.00
N LEU A 357 5.45 18.95 15.31
CA LEU A 357 4.62 20.12 14.99
C LEU A 357 3.44 19.72 14.12
N GLN A 358 3.69 19.01 13.03
CA GLN A 358 2.69 18.54 12.08
C GLN A 358 1.62 17.67 12.76
N ASN A 359 2.02 16.68 13.55
CA ASN A 359 1.09 15.81 14.27
C ASN A 359 0.21 16.58 15.26
N ARG A 360 0.78 17.58 15.96
CA ARG A 360 0.01 18.46 16.84
C ARG A 360 -1.01 19.28 16.07
N LEU A 361 -0.61 19.94 14.98
CA LEU A 361 -1.50 20.74 14.14
C LEU A 361 -2.59 19.87 13.49
N TRP A 362 -2.25 18.64 13.11
CA TRP A 362 -3.19 17.68 12.58
C TRP A 362 -4.26 17.27 13.60
N ALA A 363 -3.85 16.95 14.82
CA ALA A 363 -4.77 16.64 15.90
C ALA A 363 -5.71 17.83 16.20
N GLN A 364 -5.19 19.06 16.23
CA GLN A 364 -5.99 20.27 16.38
C GLN A 364 -6.98 20.46 15.23
N LEU A 365 -6.55 20.24 13.99
CA LEU A 365 -7.42 20.34 12.82
C LEU A 365 -8.59 19.35 12.90
N LYS A 366 -8.32 18.07 13.24
CA LYS A 366 -9.36 17.05 13.32
C LYS A 366 -10.36 17.31 14.44
N THR A 367 -9.89 17.76 15.59
CA THR A 367 -10.76 18.00 16.77
C THR A 367 -11.46 19.37 16.75
N GLY A 368 -11.06 20.29 15.87
CA GLY A 368 -11.63 21.65 15.79
C GLY A 368 -11.25 22.53 17.00
N ARG A 369 -10.14 22.20 17.71
CA ARG A 369 -9.67 22.91 18.92
C ARG A 369 -8.43 23.72 18.65
#